data_c2d31e637fa3f56af095e95786398be5
#
_entry.id   c2d31e637fa3f56af095e95786398be5
#
_cell.length_a   1.000
_cell.length_b   1.000
_cell.length_c   1.000
_cell.angle_alpha   90.00
_cell.angle_beta   90.00
_cell.angle_gamma   90.00
#
_symmetry.space_group_name_H-M   'P 1'
#
loop_
_entity.id
_entity.type
_entity.pdbx_description
1 polymer ?
#
loop_
_entity_poly.entity_id
_entity_poly.type
_entity_poly.pdbx_seq_one_letter_code
_entity_poly.pdbx_strand_id
1 'polypeptide(L)'
;MKRLSTLFLAAVAAYASAQPVKNRVVPNDPAKYRELSAVHAGAGKMGFTQLIGRTELSTNFLYLHAGVIEAKSGIGHHFHHNIEEMYVLLNGEAEFTINGRTAKIKAPAVVPCKMGNSHAIYNGSGERLRWLNFAVSLSKGRTDNFDLGDTRAGATIDPTPVFVSARLERDKLKANNPAYTGNGVLYRRIIGAEVFSTNWNHVDHVVIPAGSSTPRQLEAVEEVYYVINGKGAVAIKEEKSIFKADNAFYGSLGETLTISNDGTDDLELLVIGISPSKEKSLSISKPLTKPKAMVLQMDFIVPKENAEAFEKMYYSVYVPAMTVQQGYVGSKLLRLFPENVSKEIEAEGTTYNYQIQISFDTEENRRKWVASSQHQIAWPAATALAKEYKWRGYDVMGDDDQQ
;
A
#
# COMPACT_ATOMS: atom_id res chain seq x y z
N MET A 1 5.80 52.61 37.66
CA MET A 1 6.38 51.25 37.50
C MET A 1 5.25 50.23 37.54
N LYS A 2 4.78 49.79 36.35
CA LYS A 2 3.78 48.74 36.23
C LYS A 2 4.50 47.45 35.92
N ARG A 3 4.39 46.47 36.84
CA ARG A 3 4.92 45.10 36.63
C ARG A 3 3.97 44.35 35.72
N LEU A 4 4.41 43.96 34.55
CA LEU A 4 3.74 42.95 33.71
C LEU A 4 4.10 41.58 34.25
N SER A 5 3.08 40.87 34.74
CA SER A 5 3.19 39.43 35.06
C SER A 5 2.87 38.64 33.80
N THR A 6 3.88 38.01 33.24
CA THR A 6 3.71 37.06 32.12
C THR A 6 3.26 35.73 32.68
N LEU A 7 2.00 35.35 32.45
CA LEU A 7 1.49 34.04 32.71
C LEU A 7 2.02 33.08 31.65
N PHE A 8 2.88 32.14 32.04
CA PHE A 8 3.22 30.97 31.25
C PHE A 8 2.06 29.98 31.37
N LEU A 9 1.25 29.85 30.32
CA LEU A 9 0.34 28.70 30.17
C LEU A 9 1.18 27.50 29.73
N ALA A 10 1.48 26.59 30.64
CA ALA A 10 1.98 25.27 30.32
C ALA A 10 0.80 24.45 29.75
N ALA A 11 0.80 24.21 28.45
CA ALA A 11 -0.11 23.25 27.84
C ALA A 11 0.32 21.85 28.30
N VAL A 12 -0.37 21.29 29.29
CA VAL A 12 -0.28 19.88 29.66
C VAL A 12 -0.97 19.10 28.53
N ALA A 13 -0.21 18.55 27.62
CA ALA A 13 -0.71 17.54 26.70
C ALA A 13 -1.17 16.34 27.55
N ALA A 14 -2.50 16.18 27.65
CA ALA A 14 -3.07 14.98 28.25
C ALA A 14 -2.75 13.82 27.29
N TYR A 15 -1.69 13.06 27.59
CA TYR A 15 -1.48 11.76 27.00
C TYR A 15 -2.65 10.89 27.48
N ALA A 16 -3.57 10.55 26.56
CA ALA A 16 -4.51 9.46 26.81
C ALA A 16 -3.65 8.25 27.25
N SER A 17 -3.90 7.72 28.44
CA SER A 17 -3.13 6.59 28.93
C SER A 17 -3.34 5.43 27.95
N ALA A 18 -2.25 4.99 27.35
CA ALA A 18 -2.30 3.89 26.40
C ALA A 18 -2.95 2.66 27.06
N GLN A 19 -3.86 1.99 26.36
CA GLN A 19 -4.52 0.80 26.90
C GLN A 19 -3.51 -0.28 27.29
N PRO A 20 -3.76 -1.06 28.36
CA PRO A 20 -2.94 -2.21 28.70
C PRO A 20 -2.76 -3.16 27.51
N VAL A 21 -1.57 -3.74 27.35
CA VAL A 21 -1.22 -4.58 26.19
C VAL A 21 -2.19 -5.75 25.99
N LYS A 22 -2.69 -6.32 27.08
CA LYS A 22 -3.71 -7.39 27.04
C LYS A 22 -5.02 -6.99 26.34
N ASN A 23 -5.38 -5.72 26.36
CA ASN A 23 -6.59 -5.20 25.74
C ASN A 23 -6.39 -4.79 24.27
N ARG A 24 -5.14 -4.80 23.80
CA ARG A 24 -4.79 -4.43 22.42
C ARG A 24 -4.77 -5.61 21.48
N VAL A 25 -4.77 -6.84 21.99
CA VAL A 25 -4.86 -8.06 21.18
C VAL A 25 -6.32 -8.46 21.03
N VAL A 26 -6.82 -8.36 19.82
CA VAL A 26 -8.24 -8.57 19.48
C VAL A 26 -8.36 -9.79 18.56
N PRO A 27 -9.05 -10.86 19.02
CA PRO A 27 -9.30 -12.03 18.18
C PRO A 27 -10.38 -11.75 17.13
N ASN A 28 -10.16 -12.23 15.93
CA ASN A 28 -11.18 -12.29 14.89
C ASN A 28 -12.09 -13.50 15.18
N ASP A 29 -13.25 -13.21 15.76
CA ASP A 29 -14.23 -14.22 16.14
C ASP A 29 -15.43 -14.20 15.16
N PRO A 30 -15.57 -15.20 14.27
CA PRO A 30 -16.68 -15.26 13.31
C PRO A 30 -18.08 -15.26 13.96
N ALA A 31 -18.21 -15.67 15.23
CA ALA A 31 -19.48 -15.63 15.94
C ALA A 31 -19.96 -14.19 16.23
N LYS A 32 -19.03 -13.21 16.14
CA LYS A 32 -19.32 -11.78 16.33
C LYS A 32 -19.58 -11.04 15.01
N TYR A 33 -19.58 -11.74 13.89
CA TYR A 33 -19.81 -11.10 12.59
C TYR A 33 -21.24 -10.58 12.52
N ARG A 34 -21.38 -9.30 12.19
CA ARG A 34 -22.64 -8.72 11.79
C ARG A 34 -22.90 -9.04 10.33
N GLU A 35 -23.99 -9.76 10.07
CA GLU A 35 -24.43 -10.02 8.69
C GLU A 35 -25.03 -8.76 8.07
N LEU A 36 -24.66 -8.50 6.83
CA LEU A 36 -25.20 -7.42 6.01
C LEU A 36 -25.56 -7.96 4.64
N SER A 37 -26.59 -7.38 4.04
CA SER A 37 -27.02 -7.65 2.66
C SER A 37 -26.90 -6.38 1.83
N ALA A 38 -26.59 -6.54 0.54
CA ALA A 38 -26.54 -5.45 -0.44
C ALA A 38 -25.65 -4.27 -0.02
N VAL A 39 -24.49 -4.55 0.57
CA VAL A 39 -23.54 -3.51 1.01
C VAL A 39 -23.10 -2.69 -0.20
N HIS A 40 -23.27 -1.36 -0.16
CA HIS A 40 -23.03 -0.45 -1.28
C HIS A 40 -23.74 -0.88 -2.58
N ALA A 41 -24.99 -1.29 -2.48
CA ALA A 41 -25.76 -1.89 -3.57
C ALA A 41 -25.14 -3.16 -4.16
N GLY A 42 -24.26 -3.83 -3.43
CA GLY A 42 -23.60 -5.07 -3.84
C GLY A 42 -24.53 -6.28 -3.85
N ALA A 43 -24.07 -7.35 -4.47
CA ALA A 43 -24.82 -8.60 -4.53
C ALA A 43 -24.73 -9.39 -3.22
N GLY A 44 -25.81 -10.06 -2.84
CA GLY A 44 -25.83 -11.09 -1.79
C GLY A 44 -25.51 -10.60 -0.39
N LYS A 45 -24.67 -11.35 0.34
CA LYS A 45 -24.41 -11.16 1.77
C LYS A 45 -22.95 -11.17 2.12
N MET A 46 -22.61 -10.47 3.17
CA MET A 46 -21.31 -10.53 3.84
C MET A 46 -21.47 -10.49 5.35
N GLY A 47 -20.47 -10.93 6.08
CA GLY A 47 -20.37 -10.78 7.52
C GLY A 47 -19.04 -10.14 7.91
N PHE A 48 -19.03 -9.25 8.90
CA PHE A 48 -17.78 -8.67 9.40
C PHE A 48 -17.87 -8.23 10.86
N THR A 49 -16.71 -8.05 11.46
CA THR A 49 -16.52 -7.38 12.76
C THR A 49 -15.40 -6.37 12.66
N GLN A 50 -15.47 -5.32 13.47
CA GLN A 50 -14.37 -4.37 13.65
C GLN A 50 -13.41 -4.92 14.70
N LEU A 51 -12.13 -5.12 14.33
CA LEU A 51 -11.09 -5.54 15.24
C LEU A 51 -10.43 -4.36 15.95
N ILE A 52 -10.07 -3.33 15.20
CA ILE A 52 -9.44 -2.10 15.71
C ILE A 52 -10.20 -0.93 15.10
N GLY A 53 -10.53 0.08 15.90
CA GLY A 53 -11.29 1.24 15.48
C GLY A 53 -10.46 2.53 15.53
N ARG A 54 -11.13 3.65 15.35
CA ARG A 54 -10.52 4.99 15.28
C ARG A 54 -10.07 5.57 16.62
N THR A 55 -10.49 4.98 17.73
CA THR A 55 -10.19 5.46 19.10
C THR A 55 -8.92 4.85 19.66
N GLU A 56 -8.46 3.73 19.09
CA GLU A 56 -7.30 2.97 19.54
C GLU A 56 -5.98 3.64 19.14
N LEU A 57 -5.97 4.36 18.01
CA LEU A 57 -4.80 5.06 17.48
C LEU A 57 -4.99 6.58 17.51
N SER A 58 -3.91 7.33 17.59
CA SER A 58 -3.92 8.80 17.57
C SER A 58 -3.94 9.39 16.17
N THR A 59 -3.45 8.64 15.19
CA THR A 59 -3.42 9.02 13.77
C THR A 59 -4.80 9.01 13.12
N ASN A 60 -4.84 9.24 11.81
CA ASN A 60 -6.08 9.27 11.02
C ASN A 60 -6.61 7.86 10.66
N PHE A 61 -6.10 6.82 11.30
CA PHE A 61 -6.64 5.47 11.17
C PHE A 61 -8.13 5.44 11.56
N LEU A 62 -8.94 4.73 10.78
CA LEU A 62 -10.39 4.59 11.01
C LEU A 62 -10.75 3.22 11.56
N TYR A 63 -10.33 2.17 10.88
CA TYR A 63 -10.67 0.81 11.27
C TYR A 63 -9.80 -0.26 10.60
N LEU A 64 -9.76 -1.40 11.27
CA LEU A 64 -9.52 -2.71 10.69
C LEU A 64 -10.79 -3.54 10.85
N HIS A 65 -11.44 -3.85 9.74
CA HIS A 65 -12.51 -4.82 9.65
C HIS A 65 -11.98 -6.18 9.20
N ALA A 66 -12.55 -7.25 9.74
CA ALA A 66 -12.31 -8.62 9.29
C ALA A 66 -13.64 -9.34 9.06
N GLY A 67 -13.72 -10.15 8.01
CA GLY A 67 -14.97 -10.81 7.71
C GLY A 67 -14.92 -11.81 6.57
N VAL A 68 -16.11 -12.15 6.10
CA VAL A 68 -16.36 -13.06 4.99
C VAL A 68 -17.31 -12.44 3.97
N ILE A 69 -17.04 -12.67 2.70
CA ILE A 69 -17.97 -12.43 1.59
C ILE A 69 -18.50 -13.77 1.14
N GLU A 70 -19.81 -13.96 1.20
CA GLU A 70 -20.46 -15.23 0.83
C GLU A 70 -20.26 -15.54 -0.67
N ALA A 71 -20.54 -16.78 -1.07
CA ALA A 71 -20.54 -17.17 -2.47
C ALA A 71 -21.50 -16.27 -3.29
N LYS A 72 -21.09 -15.86 -4.50
CA LYS A 72 -21.87 -14.99 -5.39
C LYS A 72 -22.33 -13.68 -4.76
N SER A 73 -21.52 -13.15 -3.86
CA SER A 73 -21.77 -11.92 -3.09
C SER A 73 -20.63 -10.92 -3.22
N GLY A 74 -20.87 -9.67 -2.82
CA GLY A 74 -19.84 -8.66 -2.91
C GLY A 74 -20.22 -7.34 -2.24
N ILE A 75 -19.24 -6.45 -2.15
CA ILE A 75 -19.42 -5.03 -1.81
C ILE A 75 -19.52 -4.29 -3.14
N GLY A 76 -20.64 -3.59 -3.36
CA GLY A 76 -20.97 -2.95 -4.62
C GLY A 76 -20.07 -1.76 -4.94
N HIS A 77 -20.27 -1.22 -6.11
CA HIS A 77 -19.46 -0.15 -6.67
C HIS A 77 -19.73 1.18 -5.97
N HIS A 78 -18.73 1.74 -5.33
CA HIS A 78 -18.81 2.99 -4.56
C HIS A 78 -17.46 3.73 -4.57
N PHE A 79 -17.43 4.94 -4.00
CA PHE A 79 -16.19 5.70 -3.81
C PHE A 79 -16.24 6.57 -2.56
N HIS A 80 -15.06 7.09 -2.17
CA HIS A 80 -14.87 7.98 -1.04
C HIS A 80 -14.09 9.23 -1.42
N HIS A 81 -14.46 10.39 -0.85
CA HIS A 81 -13.70 11.63 -0.99
C HIS A 81 -12.70 11.86 0.15
N ASN A 82 -12.95 11.25 1.32
CA ASN A 82 -12.17 11.53 2.52
C ASN A 82 -11.44 10.30 3.09
N ILE A 83 -11.59 9.15 2.45
CA ILE A 83 -11.06 7.87 2.95
C ILE A 83 -10.26 7.20 1.85
N GLU A 84 -9.15 6.58 2.23
CA GLU A 84 -8.48 5.55 1.45
C GLU A 84 -8.61 4.23 2.17
N GLU A 85 -9.02 3.22 1.43
CA GLU A 85 -9.17 1.87 1.92
C GLU A 85 -8.10 0.95 1.34
N MET A 86 -7.87 -0.15 2.01
CA MET A 86 -7.10 -1.27 1.46
C MET A 86 -7.81 -2.58 1.81
N TYR A 87 -8.21 -3.29 0.78
CA TYR A 87 -8.72 -4.64 0.92
C TYR A 87 -7.58 -5.64 0.94
N VAL A 88 -7.69 -6.62 1.82
CA VAL A 88 -6.79 -7.77 1.88
C VAL A 88 -7.62 -9.04 1.66
N LEU A 89 -7.26 -9.80 0.65
CA LEU A 89 -7.86 -11.10 0.38
C LEU A 89 -6.98 -12.17 1.03
N LEU A 90 -7.57 -12.98 1.91
CA LEU A 90 -6.85 -13.99 2.68
C LEU A 90 -6.92 -15.40 2.07
N ASN A 91 -7.96 -15.70 1.30
CA ASN A 91 -8.12 -16.99 0.59
C ASN A 91 -8.85 -16.81 -0.73
N GLY A 92 -8.77 -17.79 -1.61
CA GLY A 92 -9.52 -17.86 -2.86
C GLY A 92 -9.09 -16.83 -3.91
N GLU A 93 -10.05 -16.38 -4.73
CA GLU A 93 -9.90 -15.40 -5.80
C GLU A 93 -11.13 -14.51 -5.84
N ALA A 94 -10.93 -13.18 -5.94
CA ALA A 94 -12.01 -12.21 -6.06
C ALA A 94 -11.88 -11.35 -7.32
N GLU A 95 -13.01 -10.84 -7.80
CA GLU A 95 -13.08 -9.84 -8.84
C GLU A 95 -13.04 -8.46 -8.20
N PHE A 96 -11.91 -7.75 -8.37
CA PHE A 96 -11.75 -6.37 -7.90
C PHE A 96 -12.00 -5.40 -9.02
N THR A 97 -12.75 -4.35 -8.72
CA THR A 97 -12.97 -3.22 -9.62
C THR A 97 -12.32 -1.97 -9.04
N ILE A 98 -11.51 -1.27 -9.83
CA ILE A 98 -11.03 0.09 -9.54
C ILE A 98 -11.30 0.96 -10.76
N ASN A 99 -12.00 2.08 -10.57
CA ASN A 99 -12.38 3.02 -11.64
C ASN A 99 -13.05 2.32 -12.86
N GLY A 100 -13.97 1.40 -12.56
CA GLY A 100 -14.73 0.66 -13.56
C GLY A 100 -13.97 -0.47 -14.29
N ARG A 101 -12.66 -0.66 -14.04
CA ARG A 101 -11.85 -1.76 -14.59
C ARG A 101 -11.78 -2.90 -13.58
N THR A 102 -12.13 -4.09 -14.00
CA THR A 102 -12.24 -5.27 -13.14
C THR A 102 -11.21 -6.32 -13.51
N ALA A 103 -10.52 -6.85 -12.52
CA ALA A 103 -9.58 -7.97 -12.70
C ALA A 103 -9.70 -8.98 -11.56
N LYS A 104 -9.30 -10.22 -11.81
CA LYS A 104 -9.22 -11.27 -10.80
C LYS A 104 -7.95 -11.15 -9.99
N ILE A 105 -8.11 -11.15 -8.67
CA ILE A 105 -7.02 -11.09 -7.71
C ILE A 105 -7.02 -12.37 -6.88
N LYS A 106 -5.91 -13.10 -6.94
CA LYS A 106 -5.71 -14.35 -6.18
C LYS A 106 -5.05 -14.08 -4.84
N ALA A 107 -5.64 -14.61 -3.78
CA ALA A 107 -5.10 -14.52 -2.41
C ALA A 107 -3.74 -15.26 -2.23
N PRO A 108 -2.97 -14.91 -1.19
CA PRO A 108 -3.13 -13.74 -0.35
C PRO A 108 -2.64 -12.47 -1.06
N ALA A 109 -3.43 -11.40 -1.02
CA ALA A 109 -3.13 -10.18 -1.76
C ALA A 109 -3.75 -8.94 -1.11
N VAL A 110 -3.18 -7.78 -1.40
CA VAL A 110 -3.69 -6.46 -1.00
C VAL A 110 -4.06 -5.63 -2.23
N VAL A 111 -5.13 -4.86 -2.13
CA VAL A 111 -5.61 -3.93 -3.17
C VAL A 111 -5.92 -2.59 -2.51
N PRO A 112 -5.09 -1.55 -2.70
CA PRO A 112 -5.38 -0.21 -2.21
C PRO A 112 -6.44 0.47 -3.07
N CYS A 113 -7.37 1.14 -2.41
CA CYS A 113 -8.46 1.92 -2.99
C CYS A 113 -8.25 3.38 -2.61
N LYS A 114 -7.67 4.16 -3.52
CA LYS A 114 -7.34 5.57 -3.28
C LYS A 114 -8.58 6.43 -3.17
N MET A 115 -8.47 7.50 -2.44
CA MET A 115 -9.45 8.59 -2.37
C MET A 115 -9.86 9.06 -3.78
N GLY A 116 -11.15 9.20 -4.02
CA GLY A 116 -11.71 9.60 -5.31
C GLY A 116 -11.75 8.49 -6.38
N ASN A 117 -11.10 7.34 -6.17
CA ASN A 117 -11.28 6.18 -7.02
C ASN A 117 -12.53 5.41 -6.61
N SER A 118 -13.31 5.00 -7.59
CA SER A 118 -14.40 4.06 -7.33
C SER A 118 -13.86 2.63 -7.24
N HIS A 119 -14.48 1.81 -6.39
CA HIS A 119 -14.07 0.43 -6.18
C HIS A 119 -15.22 -0.50 -5.82
N ALA A 120 -14.99 -1.79 -6.04
CA ALA A 120 -15.87 -2.88 -5.65
C ALA A 120 -15.09 -4.18 -5.49
N ILE A 121 -15.66 -5.13 -4.74
CA ILE A 121 -15.15 -6.50 -4.66
C ILE A 121 -16.32 -7.46 -4.85
N TYR A 122 -16.17 -8.45 -5.72
CA TYR A 122 -17.17 -9.48 -5.97
C TYR A 122 -16.56 -10.87 -5.86
N ASN A 123 -17.20 -11.74 -5.08
CA ASN A 123 -16.89 -13.14 -4.96
C ASN A 123 -17.68 -13.93 -6.01
N GLY A 124 -17.11 -14.11 -7.19
CA GLY A 124 -17.71 -14.94 -8.25
C GLY A 124 -17.60 -16.45 -8.02
N SER A 125 -16.95 -16.91 -6.94
CA SER A 125 -16.77 -18.33 -6.62
C SER A 125 -17.98 -18.96 -5.92
N GLY A 126 -17.92 -20.29 -5.69
CA GLY A 126 -18.88 -21.02 -4.86
C GLY A 126 -18.49 -21.09 -3.37
N GLU A 127 -17.34 -20.54 -2.99
CA GLU A 127 -16.79 -20.62 -1.64
C GLU A 127 -16.77 -19.26 -0.96
N ARG A 128 -16.72 -19.25 0.37
CA ARG A 128 -16.56 -18.03 1.16
C ARG A 128 -15.17 -17.43 0.97
N LEU A 129 -15.11 -16.13 0.77
CA LEU A 129 -13.86 -15.36 0.79
C LEU A 129 -13.65 -14.71 2.16
N ARG A 130 -12.50 -14.93 2.75
CA ARG A 130 -12.03 -14.21 3.95
C ARG A 130 -11.31 -12.95 3.52
N TRP A 131 -11.65 -11.84 4.14
CA TRP A 131 -11.09 -10.54 3.78
C TRP A 131 -10.86 -9.65 4.99
N LEU A 132 -9.97 -8.68 4.81
CA LEU A 132 -9.79 -7.56 5.72
C LEU A 132 -10.02 -6.27 4.97
N ASN A 133 -10.43 -5.23 5.69
CA ASN A 133 -10.46 -3.87 5.19
C ASN A 133 -9.84 -2.92 6.20
N PHE A 134 -8.80 -2.23 5.78
CA PHE A 134 -8.16 -1.15 6.53
C PHE A 134 -8.59 0.18 5.92
N ALA A 135 -8.79 1.21 6.75
CA ALA A 135 -9.10 2.54 6.28
C ALA A 135 -8.33 3.63 7.03
N VAL A 136 -7.91 4.63 6.28
CA VAL A 136 -7.28 5.86 6.79
C VAL A 136 -7.99 7.06 6.17
N SER A 137 -8.35 8.03 7.01
CA SER A 137 -9.06 9.24 6.59
C SER A 137 -8.10 10.40 6.32
N LEU A 138 -8.54 11.34 5.50
CA LEU A 138 -7.86 12.62 5.32
C LEU A 138 -7.81 13.42 6.63
N SER A 139 -8.87 13.36 7.44
CA SER A 139 -8.96 13.98 8.76
C SER A 139 -9.51 12.98 9.76
N LYS A 140 -8.98 12.99 10.99
CA LYS A 140 -9.33 12.01 12.02
C LYS A 140 -10.84 11.86 12.22
N GLY A 141 -11.32 10.62 12.08
CA GLY A 141 -12.70 10.24 12.32
C GLY A 141 -13.71 10.64 11.24
N ARG A 142 -13.29 11.34 10.19
CA ARG A 142 -14.17 11.71 9.08
C ARG A 142 -14.39 10.52 8.15
N THR A 143 -15.63 10.24 7.83
CA THR A 143 -16.03 9.16 6.93
C THR A 143 -17.04 9.67 5.92
N ASP A 144 -17.02 9.09 4.72
CA ASP A 144 -18.02 9.29 3.67
C ASP A 144 -18.07 8.04 2.78
N ASN A 145 -19.18 7.90 2.05
CA ASN A 145 -19.34 6.90 1.00
C ASN A 145 -20.39 7.37 -0.01
N PHE A 146 -20.18 7.01 -1.27
CA PHE A 146 -21.07 7.36 -2.38
C PHE A 146 -21.27 6.13 -3.26
N ASP A 147 -22.47 5.54 -3.15
CA ASP A 147 -22.83 4.34 -3.91
C ASP A 147 -23.11 4.68 -5.37
N LEU A 148 -22.55 3.90 -6.28
CA LEU A 148 -22.76 4.04 -7.72
C LEU A 148 -23.90 3.15 -8.24
N GLY A 149 -24.48 2.31 -7.37
CA GLY A 149 -25.71 1.57 -7.64
C GLY A 149 -25.52 0.30 -8.48
N ASP A 150 -24.28 -0.17 -8.68
CA ASP A 150 -24.04 -1.42 -9.40
C ASP A 150 -23.27 -2.45 -8.55
N THR A 151 -23.54 -3.73 -8.81
CA THR A 151 -22.94 -4.85 -8.07
C THR A 151 -21.58 -5.27 -8.60
N ARG A 152 -21.20 -4.85 -9.81
CA ARG A 152 -20.07 -5.33 -10.60
C ARG A 152 -20.06 -6.86 -10.86
N ALA A 153 -21.12 -7.59 -10.49
CA ALA A 153 -21.27 -8.99 -10.84
C ALA A 153 -21.40 -9.14 -12.36
N GLY A 154 -20.59 -10.03 -12.96
CA GLY A 154 -20.56 -10.22 -14.41
C GLY A 154 -19.86 -9.11 -15.18
N ALA A 155 -19.10 -8.25 -14.53
CA ALA A 155 -18.27 -7.26 -15.21
C ALA A 155 -17.24 -7.91 -16.14
N THR A 156 -16.88 -7.23 -17.22
CA THR A 156 -15.79 -7.69 -18.09
C THR A 156 -14.47 -7.74 -17.31
N ILE A 157 -13.79 -8.85 -17.37
CA ILE A 157 -12.54 -9.11 -16.64
C ILE A 157 -11.36 -8.73 -17.52
N ASP A 158 -10.53 -7.83 -17.04
CA ASP A 158 -9.23 -7.58 -17.64
C ASP A 158 -8.29 -8.78 -17.39
N PRO A 159 -7.51 -9.20 -18.38
CA PRO A 159 -6.61 -10.35 -18.23
C PRO A 159 -5.52 -10.13 -17.19
N THR A 160 -5.21 -8.86 -16.91
CA THR A 160 -4.26 -8.43 -15.87
C THR A 160 -4.80 -7.17 -15.18
N PRO A 161 -4.58 -7.00 -13.86
CA PRO A 161 -4.97 -5.78 -13.17
C PRO A 161 -4.32 -4.53 -13.77
N VAL A 162 -5.12 -3.51 -14.07
CA VAL A 162 -4.65 -2.17 -14.50
C VAL A 162 -4.67 -1.18 -13.33
N PHE A 163 -4.64 -1.68 -12.12
CA PHE A 163 -4.61 -0.94 -10.88
C PHE A 163 -3.59 -1.59 -9.90
N VAL A 164 -3.21 -0.85 -8.88
CA VAL A 164 -2.24 -1.32 -7.88
C VAL A 164 -2.82 -2.51 -7.13
N SER A 165 -2.08 -3.60 -7.12
CA SER A 165 -2.31 -4.76 -6.28
C SER A 165 -0.98 -5.44 -5.98
N ALA A 166 -0.85 -6.08 -4.83
CA ALA A 166 0.36 -6.80 -4.47
C ALA A 166 0.02 -8.11 -3.76
N ARG A 167 0.76 -9.17 -4.09
CA ARG A 167 0.63 -10.46 -3.42
C ARG A 167 1.58 -10.57 -2.22
N LEU A 168 1.14 -11.26 -1.18
CA LEU A 168 1.99 -11.67 -0.08
C LEU A 168 2.71 -12.97 -0.47
N GLU A 169 3.94 -12.85 -0.96
CA GLU A 169 4.74 -13.96 -1.49
C GLU A 169 5.95 -14.18 -0.60
N ARG A 170 6.00 -15.30 0.10
CA ARG A 170 7.06 -15.61 1.08
C ARG A 170 8.44 -15.77 0.44
N ASP A 171 8.51 -16.25 -0.77
CA ASP A 171 9.75 -16.40 -1.54
C ASP A 171 10.40 -15.07 -1.94
N LYS A 172 9.65 -13.96 -1.83
CA LYS A 172 10.16 -12.60 -2.09
C LYS A 172 10.62 -11.86 -0.82
N LEU A 173 10.47 -12.46 0.34
CA LEU A 173 10.94 -11.87 1.60
C LEU A 173 12.47 -11.96 1.70
N LYS A 174 13.08 -10.96 2.31
CA LYS A 174 14.54 -10.88 2.50
C LYS A 174 14.88 -10.71 3.98
N ALA A 175 15.97 -11.34 4.39
CA ALA A 175 16.55 -11.16 5.72
C ALA A 175 17.42 -9.89 5.79
N ASN A 176 17.88 -9.56 7.00
CA ASN A 176 18.85 -8.50 7.30
C ASN A 176 18.38 -7.09 6.89
N ASN A 177 17.11 -6.79 7.10
CA ASN A 177 16.57 -5.46 6.87
C ASN A 177 16.61 -4.64 8.15
N PRO A 178 17.07 -3.36 8.11
CA PRO A 178 17.12 -2.50 9.30
C PRO A 178 15.73 -2.17 9.88
N ALA A 179 14.66 -2.28 9.10
CA ALA A 179 13.30 -2.04 9.58
C ALA A 179 12.79 -3.16 10.49
N TYR A 180 13.25 -4.40 10.30
CA TYR A 180 12.90 -5.57 11.10
C TYR A 180 14.16 -6.36 11.44
N THR A 181 14.77 -6.03 12.55
CA THR A 181 15.96 -6.73 13.05
C THR A 181 15.54 -8.00 13.78
N GLY A 182 16.44 -8.98 13.83
CA GLY A 182 16.22 -10.26 14.52
C GLY A 182 16.80 -11.43 13.75
N ASN A 183 17.08 -12.53 14.42
CA ASN A 183 17.70 -13.70 13.81
C ASN A 183 16.73 -14.35 12.81
N GLY A 184 17.11 -14.36 11.53
CA GLY A 184 16.32 -14.98 10.46
C GLY A 184 14.97 -14.30 10.15
N VAL A 185 14.70 -13.10 10.70
CA VAL A 185 13.49 -12.35 10.38
C VAL A 185 13.50 -11.94 8.92
N LEU A 186 12.43 -12.28 8.21
CA LEU A 186 12.23 -12.01 6.80
C LEU A 186 11.22 -10.88 6.62
N TYR A 187 11.46 -10.00 5.65
CA TYR A 187 10.67 -8.81 5.45
C TYR A 187 10.58 -8.40 3.98
N ARG A 188 9.44 -7.83 3.62
CA ARG A 188 9.26 -7.10 2.37
C ARG A 188 8.25 -5.97 2.59
N ARG A 189 8.58 -4.75 2.17
CA ARG A 189 7.58 -3.69 1.98
C ARG A 189 6.85 -3.96 0.68
N ILE A 190 5.54 -4.20 0.76
CA ILE A 190 4.71 -4.51 -0.40
C ILE A 190 4.03 -3.29 -0.98
N ILE A 191 3.75 -2.26 -0.17
CA ILE A 191 3.24 -0.95 -0.62
C ILE A 191 3.88 0.14 0.24
N GLY A 192 4.38 1.18 -0.39
CA GLY A 192 4.95 2.36 0.28
C GLY A 192 3.96 3.53 0.36
N ALA A 193 4.39 4.57 1.07
CA ALA A 193 3.58 5.77 1.32
C ALA A 193 3.18 6.52 0.04
N GLU A 194 3.96 6.43 -1.01
CA GLU A 194 3.77 7.11 -2.29
C GLU A 194 2.51 6.68 -3.03
N VAL A 195 2.00 5.49 -2.73
CA VAL A 195 0.77 4.96 -3.35
C VAL A 195 -0.47 5.70 -2.86
N PHE A 196 -0.44 6.26 -1.66
CA PHE A 196 -1.60 6.86 -0.99
C PHE A 196 -1.52 8.39 -0.96
N SER A 197 -2.67 9.04 -0.80
CA SER A 197 -2.77 10.49 -0.58
C SER A 197 -2.91 10.85 0.89
N THR A 198 -3.41 9.93 1.72
CA THR A 198 -3.53 10.09 3.17
C THR A 198 -2.26 9.63 3.90
N ASN A 199 -2.32 9.52 5.21
CA ASN A 199 -1.17 9.30 6.09
C ASN A 199 -0.65 7.85 6.14
N TRP A 200 -1.04 6.98 5.21
CA TRP A 200 -0.44 5.66 5.08
C TRP A 200 1.08 5.79 4.96
N ASN A 201 1.81 4.97 5.71
CA ASN A 201 3.26 4.94 5.62
C ASN A 201 3.74 3.69 4.88
N HIS A 202 3.27 2.51 5.30
CA HIS A 202 3.69 1.26 4.70
C HIS A 202 2.66 0.15 4.86
N VAL A 203 2.80 -0.83 3.98
CA VAL A 203 2.20 -2.15 4.09
C VAL A 203 3.35 -3.15 3.98
N ASP A 204 3.63 -3.87 5.06
CA ASP A 204 4.76 -4.77 5.15
C ASP A 204 4.29 -6.22 5.35
N HIS A 205 4.98 -7.14 4.71
CA HIS A 205 4.86 -8.58 4.92
C HIS A 205 6.07 -9.05 5.69
N VAL A 206 5.86 -9.65 6.86
CA VAL A 206 6.92 -10.02 7.81
C VAL A 206 6.78 -11.46 8.22
N VAL A 207 7.89 -12.19 8.29
CA VAL A 207 7.94 -13.55 8.83
C VAL A 207 9.02 -13.61 9.90
N ILE A 208 8.62 -14.05 11.10
CA ILE A 208 9.50 -14.23 12.26
C ILE A 208 9.63 -15.74 12.52
N PRO A 209 10.82 -16.34 12.32
CA PRO A 209 11.03 -17.76 12.59
C PRO A 209 10.79 -18.14 14.04
N ALA A 210 10.50 -19.41 14.29
CA ALA A 210 10.34 -19.96 15.63
C ALA A 210 11.53 -19.61 16.55
N GLY A 211 11.26 -19.16 17.77
CA GLY A 211 12.25 -18.74 18.75
C GLY A 211 12.92 -17.39 18.49
N SER A 212 12.51 -16.67 17.42
CA SER A 212 13.04 -15.35 17.08
C SER A 212 12.11 -14.23 17.53
N SER A 213 12.65 -13.00 17.56
CA SER A 213 11.90 -11.80 17.88
C SER A 213 12.39 -10.61 17.09
N THR A 214 11.55 -9.57 16.96
CA THR A 214 11.92 -8.29 16.36
C THR A 214 11.42 -7.13 17.22
N PRO A 215 12.30 -6.17 17.57
CA PRO A 215 11.87 -4.92 18.19
C PRO A 215 11.31 -3.96 17.15
N ARG A 216 10.34 -3.14 17.57
CA ARG A 216 9.78 -2.05 16.77
C ARG A 216 9.80 -0.76 17.58
N GLN A 217 10.37 0.30 17.02
CA GLN A 217 10.36 1.65 17.59
C GLN A 217 9.40 2.52 16.79
N LEU A 218 8.31 2.95 17.40
CA LEU A 218 7.20 3.64 16.75
C LEU A 218 7.26 5.17 16.95
N GLU A 219 8.45 5.77 16.77
CA GLU A 219 8.65 7.21 17.00
C GLU A 219 7.88 8.11 16.02
N ALA A 220 7.62 7.62 14.82
CA ALA A 220 7.05 8.42 13.74
C ALA A 220 5.88 7.74 13.01
N VAL A 221 5.43 6.59 13.52
CA VAL A 221 4.39 5.77 12.92
C VAL A 221 3.65 4.99 14.00
N GLU A 222 2.35 4.81 13.85
CA GLU A 222 1.57 3.81 14.56
C GLU A 222 1.44 2.58 13.67
N GLU A 223 1.46 1.40 14.24
CA GLU A 223 1.36 0.16 13.46
C GLU A 223 0.19 -0.71 13.91
N VAL A 224 -0.53 -1.21 12.93
CA VAL A 224 -1.59 -2.21 13.09
C VAL A 224 -1.09 -3.52 12.49
N TYR A 225 -1.21 -4.59 13.25
CA TYR A 225 -0.73 -5.92 12.91
C TYR A 225 -1.90 -6.88 12.76
N TYR A 226 -1.86 -7.69 11.71
CA TYR A 226 -2.74 -8.84 11.57
C TYR A 226 -1.92 -10.11 11.45
N VAL A 227 -2.23 -11.10 12.28
CA VAL A 227 -1.52 -12.39 12.32
C VAL A 227 -2.11 -13.32 11.26
N ILE A 228 -1.37 -13.52 10.16
CA ILE A 228 -1.79 -14.39 9.06
C ILE A 228 -1.63 -15.85 9.48
N ASN A 229 -0.50 -16.19 10.09
CA ASN A 229 -0.18 -17.55 10.54
C ASN A 229 0.69 -17.54 11.79
N GLY A 230 0.64 -18.63 12.54
CA GLY A 230 1.49 -18.85 13.72
C GLY A 230 0.89 -18.31 15.02
N LYS A 231 1.72 -18.28 16.04
CA LYS A 231 1.41 -17.73 17.37
C LYS A 231 2.64 -17.03 17.93
N GLY A 232 2.42 -16.07 18.84
CA GLY A 232 3.52 -15.33 19.43
C GLY A 232 3.03 -14.43 20.55
N ALA A 233 3.85 -13.45 20.88
CA ALA A 233 3.52 -12.45 21.87
C ALA A 233 4.01 -11.06 21.45
N VAL A 234 3.29 -10.04 21.91
CA VAL A 234 3.73 -8.65 21.88
C VAL A 234 4.02 -8.19 23.30
N ALA A 235 5.18 -7.57 23.47
CA ALA A 235 5.59 -6.97 24.74
C ALA A 235 5.82 -5.48 24.56
N ILE A 236 5.27 -4.66 25.46
CA ILE A 236 5.48 -3.21 25.55
C ILE A 236 5.85 -2.92 27.01
N LYS A 237 7.05 -2.39 27.25
CA LYS A 237 7.63 -2.28 28.60
C LYS A 237 7.62 -3.65 29.29
N GLU A 238 7.01 -3.75 30.45
CA GLU A 238 6.92 -4.99 31.25
C GLU A 238 5.64 -5.81 30.97
N GLU A 239 4.71 -5.26 30.19
CA GLU A 239 3.47 -5.96 29.84
C GLU A 239 3.66 -6.84 28.61
N LYS A 240 3.14 -8.06 28.65
CA LYS A 240 3.16 -9.02 27.56
C LYS A 240 1.76 -9.58 27.30
N SER A 241 1.39 -9.73 26.04
CA SER A 241 0.15 -10.40 25.63
C SER A 241 0.42 -11.39 24.51
N ILE A 242 -0.22 -12.55 24.59
CA ILE A 242 -0.11 -13.60 23.57
C ILE A 242 -1.14 -13.40 22.46
N PHE A 243 -0.79 -13.82 21.28
CA PHE A 243 -1.68 -13.83 20.12
C PHE A 243 -1.44 -15.08 19.26
N LYS A 244 -2.37 -15.35 18.35
CA LYS A 244 -2.31 -16.43 17.38
C LYS A 244 -2.87 -15.96 16.03
N ALA A 245 -2.82 -16.84 15.02
CA ALA A 245 -3.45 -16.60 13.73
C ALA A 245 -4.87 -16.03 13.89
N ASP A 246 -5.23 -15.10 13.00
CA ASP A 246 -6.48 -14.35 13.00
C ASP A 246 -6.66 -13.38 14.18
N ASN A 247 -5.61 -13.08 14.95
CA ASN A 247 -5.64 -11.95 15.87
C ASN A 247 -5.10 -10.68 15.21
N ALA A 248 -5.61 -9.53 15.66
CA ALA A 248 -5.03 -8.23 15.36
C ALA A 248 -4.52 -7.58 16.65
N PHE A 249 -3.49 -6.75 16.53
CA PHE A 249 -3.02 -5.90 17.61
C PHE A 249 -2.41 -4.61 17.06
N TYR A 250 -2.10 -3.66 17.94
CA TYR A 250 -1.54 -2.38 17.52
C TYR A 250 -0.49 -1.86 18.50
N GLY A 251 0.41 -1.05 17.96
CA GLY A 251 1.36 -0.23 18.72
C GLY A 251 1.11 1.25 18.43
N SER A 252 1.18 2.07 19.48
CA SER A 252 0.91 3.50 19.41
C SER A 252 2.17 4.32 19.19
N LEU A 253 2.00 5.54 18.74
CA LEU A 253 3.10 6.48 18.52
C LEU A 253 3.94 6.68 19.80
N GLY A 254 5.26 6.68 19.65
CA GLY A 254 6.22 6.85 20.74
C GLY A 254 6.51 5.58 21.53
N GLU A 255 5.89 4.44 21.21
CA GLU A 255 6.13 3.19 21.88
C GLU A 255 7.28 2.39 21.26
N THR A 256 7.92 1.61 22.11
CA THR A 256 8.80 0.51 21.70
C THR A 256 8.10 -0.80 22.07
N LEU A 257 7.93 -1.67 21.09
CA LEU A 257 7.36 -3.00 21.33
C LEU A 257 8.31 -4.08 20.79
N THR A 258 8.19 -5.29 21.33
CA THR A 258 8.88 -6.48 20.84
C THR A 258 7.85 -7.51 20.45
N ILE A 259 7.97 -8.02 19.23
CA ILE A 259 7.15 -9.13 18.74
C ILE A 259 8.01 -10.39 18.79
N SER A 260 7.58 -11.40 19.52
CA SER A 260 8.27 -12.69 19.64
C SER A 260 7.44 -13.82 19.04
N ASN A 261 8.12 -14.73 18.38
CA ASN A 261 7.52 -16.00 17.95
C ASN A 261 7.81 -17.05 19.02
N ASP A 262 6.87 -17.25 19.90
CA ASP A 262 6.94 -18.26 20.98
C ASP A 262 6.34 -19.62 20.50
N GLY A 263 6.08 -19.77 19.21
CA GLY A 263 5.54 -20.99 18.57
C GLY A 263 6.62 -21.92 18.03
N THR A 264 6.17 -22.97 17.36
CA THR A 264 7.01 -23.96 16.66
C THR A 264 7.10 -23.71 15.16
N ASP A 265 6.13 -22.98 14.63
CA ASP A 265 6.01 -22.63 13.20
C ASP A 265 6.36 -21.14 13.00
N ASP A 266 6.59 -20.74 11.77
CA ASP A 266 6.80 -19.34 11.44
C ASP A 266 5.59 -18.47 11.81
N LEU A 267 5.87 -17.34 12.43
CA LEU A 267 4.90 -16.29 12.67
C LEU A 267 4.87 -15.36 11.46
N GLU A 268 3.74 -15.27 10.79
CA GLU A 268 3.54 -14.45 9.59
C GLU A 268 2.58 -13.30 9.87
N LEU A 269 3.02 -12.09 9.55
CA LEU A 269 2.30 -10.85 9.86
C LEU A 269 2.10 -9.98 8.61
N LEU A 270 0.92 -9.37 8.52
CA LEU A 270 0.67 -8.18 7.74
C LEU A 270 0.75 -6.97 8.67
N VAL A 271 1.58 -5.99 8.32
CA VAL A 271 1.82 -4.80 9.14
C VAL A 271 1.45 -3.55 8.36
N ILE A 272 0.62 -2.71 8.96
CA ILE A 272 0.16 -1.45 8.38
C ILE A 272 0.68 -0.30 9.23
N GLY A 273 1.49 0.57 8.65
CA GLY A 273 1.99 1.78 9.29
C GLY A 273 1.21 3.03 8.90
N ILE A 274 0.86 3.85 9.87
CA ILE A 274 0.18 5.13 9.69
C ILE A 274 0.97 6.23 10.42
N SER A 275 1.35 7.29 9.70
CA SER A 275 2.09 8.43 10.25
C SER A 275 1.16 9.53 10.74
N PRO A 276 1.64 10.45 11.61
CA PRO A 276 0.87 11.62 12.04
C PRO A 276 0.49 12.57 10.90
N SER A 277 1.31 12.68 9.86
CA SER A 277 1.03 13.49 8.68
C SER A 277 1.55 12.82 7.40
N LYS A 278 1.06 13.28 6.24
CA LYS A 278 1.53 12.79 4.94
C LYS A 278 2.99 13.12 4.69
N GLU A 279 3.44 14.32 5.05
CA GLU A 279 4.84 14.74 4.92
C GLU A 279 5.76 13.83 5.75
N LYS A 280 5.36 13.54 7.00
CA LYS A 280 6.11 12.62 7.86
C LYS A 280 6.13 11.22 7.27
N SER A 281 5.01 10.74 6.74
CA SER A 281 4.91 9.47 6.05
C SER A 281 5.93 9.35 4.92
N LEU A 282 5.96 10.32 4.03
CA LEU A 282 6.90 10.34 2.90
C LEU A 282 8.37 10.44 3.35
N SER A 283 8.65 11.20 4.42
CA SER A 283 10.03 11.38 4.90
C SER A 283 10.65 10.10 5.46
N ILE A 284 9.87 9.26 6.15
CA ILE A 284 10.35 8.02 6.77
C ILE A 284 10.24 6.79 5.86
N SER A 285 9.45 6.85 4.78
CA SER A 285 9.37 5.76 3.82
C SER A 285 10.57 5.70 2.87
N LYS A 286 11.38 6.75 2.82
CA LYS A 286 12.64 6.74 2.05
C LYS A 286 13.61 5.74 2.69
N PRO A 287 14.30 4.92 1.90
CA PRO A 287 15.37 4.07 2.41
C PRO A 287 16.41 4.92 3.16
N LEU A 288 16.89 4.46 4.31
CA LEU A 288 17.97 5.12 5.06
C LEU A 288 19.30 5.13 4.29
N THR A 289 19.44 4.19 3.37
CA THR A 289 20.53 4.14 2.39
C THR A 289 19.92 3.99 1.01
N LYS A 290 20.20 4.92 0.09
CA LYS A 290 19.77 4.76 -1.29
C LYS A 290 20.50 3.53 -1.88
N PRO A 291 19.78 2.59 -2.47
CA PRO A 291 20.42 1.52 -3.22
C PRO A 291 21.17 2.12 -4.41
N LYS A 292 22.24 1.46 -4.83
CA LYS A 292 22.90 1.76 -6.10
C LYS A 292 21.87 1.60 -7.21
N ALA A 293 21.56 2.67 -7.91
CA ALA A 293 20.47 2.70 -8.88
C ALA A 293 20.99 2.58 -10.31
N MET A 294 20.16 2.03 -11.18
CA MET A 294 20.30 2.15 -12.63
C MET A 294 19.10 2.92 -13.20
N VAL A 295 19.30 3.58 -14.34
CA VAL A 295 18.25 4.29 -15.07
C VAL A 295 18.11 3.74 -16.47
N LEU A 296 16.90 3.38 -16.87
CA LEU A 296 16.54 3.12 -18.26
C LEU A 296 15.82 4.35 -18.81
N GLN A 297 16.35 4.90 -19.91
CA GLN A 297 15.72 5.98 -20.67
C GLN A 297 15.10 5.38 -21.93
N MET A 298 13.81 5.68 -22.12
CA MET A 298 13.04 5.23 -23.28
C MET A 298 12.52 6.46 -24.02
N ASP A 299 13.04 6.70 -25.20
CA ASP A 299 12.67 7.81 -26.07
C ASP A 299 11.53 7.39 -27.01
N PHE A 300 10.55 8.24 -27.25
CA PHE A 300 9.37 7.97 -28.07
C PHE A 300 9.12 9.11 -29.05
N ILE A 301 8.71 8.77 -30.29
CA ILE A 301 8.07 9.68 -31.23
C ILE A 301 6.56 9.47 -31.10
N VAL A 302 5.89 10.36 -30.36
CA VAL A 302 4.44 10.31 -30.14
C VAL A 302 3.76 11.30 -31.05
N PRO A 303 2.85 10.88 -31.95
CA PRO A 303 2.03 11.78 -32.76
C PRO A 303 1.26 12.77 -31.89
N LYS A 304 1.05 13.98 -32.39
CA LYS A 304 0.36 15.04 -31.65
C LYS A 304 -1.04 14.62 -31.19
N GLU A 305 -1.75 13.89 -32.02
CA GLU A 305 -3.08 13.34 -31.75
C GLU A 305 -3.08 12.32 -30.60
N ASN A 306 -1.95 11.68 -30.33
CA ASN A 306 -1.79 10.68 -29.25
C ASN A 306 -1.17 11.26 -27.97
N ALA A 307 -0.77 12.54 -27.95
CA ALA A 307 0.00 13.14 -26.86
C ALA A 307 -0.74 13.05 -25.51
N GLU A 308 -2.00 13.45 -25.46
CA GLU A 308 -2.81 13.39 -24.24
C GLU A 308 -3.03 11.93 -23.78
N ALA A 309 -3.30 11.03 -24.72
CA ALA A 309 -3.45 9.61 -24.41
C ALA A 309 -2.16 9.00 -23.85
N PHE A 310 -1.00 9.40 -24.37
CA PHE A 310 0.31 8.95 -23.89
C PHE A 310 0.59 9.43 -22.46
N GLU A 311 0.33 10.71 -22.17
CA GLU A 311 0.47 11.27 -20.82
C GLU A 311 -0.49 10.58 -19.83
N LYS A 312 -1.73 10.36 -20.22
CA LYS A 312 -2.71 9.63 -19.40
C LYS A 312 -2.32 8.17 -19.17
N MET A 313 -1.85 7.48 -20.22
CA MET A 313 -1.37 6.10 -20.15
C MET A 313 -0.21 5.97 -19.14
N TYR A 314 0.72 6.91 -19.11
CA TYR A 314 1.83 6.90 -18.16
C TYR A 314 1.33 6.82 -16.72
N TYR A 315 0.36 7.66 -16.32
CA TYR A 315 -0.17 7.68 -14.96
C TYR A 315 -1.15 6.55 -14.66
N SER A 316 -1.95 6.13 -15.64
CA SER A 316 -3.02 5.15 -15.41
C SER A 316 -2.59 3.70 -15.61
N VAL A 317 -1.52 3.45 -16.35
CA VAL A 317 -1.05 2.09 -16.69
C VAL A 317 0.40 1.89 -16.29
N TYR A 318 1.30 2.76 -16.77
CA TYR A 318 2.74 2.52 -16.66
C TYR A 318 3.24 2.64 -15.21
N VAL A 319 2.93 3.75 -14.52
CA VAL A 319 3.32 3.96 -13.13
C VAL A 319 2.75 2.89 -12.19
N PRO A 320 1.44 2.56 -12.22
CA PRO A 320 0.90 1.49 -11.39
C PRO A 320 1.57 0.14 -11.61
N ALA A 321 1.92 -0.17 -12.86
CA ALA A 321 2.60 -1.43 -13.19
C ALA A 321 4.03 -1.49 -12.62
N MET A 322 4.72 -0.36 -12.52
CA MET A 322 6.09 -0.29 -12.00
C MET A 322 6.16 -0.24 -10.48
N THR A 323 5.26 0.48 -9.82
CA THR A 323 5.31 0.72 -8.35
C THR A 323 5.23 -0.56 -7.53
N VAL A 324 4.67 -1.63 -8.08
CA VAL A 324 4.58 -2.94 -7.43
C VAL A 324 5.80 -3.83 -7.66
N GLN A 325 6.79 -3.38 -8.43
CA GLN A 325 7.96 -4.18 -8.76
C GLN A 325 9.04 -4.11 -7.69
N GLN A 326 9.69 -5.23 -7.47
CA GLN A 326 10.83 -5.28 -6.56
C GLN A 326 11.96 -4.37 -7.06
N GLY A 327 12.52 -3.55 -6.17
CA GLY A 327 13.65 -2.68 -6.47
C GLY A 327 13.32 -1.46 -7.32
N TYR A 328 12.04 -1.18 -7.58
CA TYR A 328 11.64 0.06 -8.24
C TYR A 328 11.97 1.27 -7.36
N VAL A 329 12.67 2.25 -7.94
CA VAL A 329 13.09 3.48 -7.25
C VAL A 329 12.21 4.66 -7.63
N GLY A 330 11.91 4.81 -8.92
CA GLY A 330 11.08 5.90 -9.41
C GLY A 330 11.02 5.99 -10.93
N SER A 331 10.15 6.86 -11.44
CA SER A 331 10.07 7.17 -12.86
C SER A 331 9.72 8.62 -13.12
N LYS A 332 10.02 9.07 -14.34
CA LYS A 332 9.64 10.39 -14.85
C LYS A 332 9.14 10.25 -16.28
N LEU A 333 8.07 11.00 -16.60
CA LEU A 333 7.68 11.27 -17.97
C LEU A 333 8.15 12.68 -18.34
N LEU A 334 8.96 12.78 -19.36
CA LEU A 334 9.49 14.03 -19.89
C LEU A 334 8.89 14.29 -21.27
N ARG A 335 8.59 15.55 -21.55
CA ARG A 335 8.19 16.03 -22.87
C ARG A 335 9.21 17.04 -23.35
N LEU A 336 9.62 16.91 -24.61
CA LEU A 336 10.54 17.87 -25.23
C LEU A 336 9.96 19.29 -25.17
N PHE A 337 10.78 20.25 -24.87
CA PHE A 337 10.39 21.66 -24.93
C PHE A 337 9.92 22.06 -26.34
N PRO A 338 9.04 23.06 -26.44
CA PRO A 338 8.71 23.68 -27.73
C PRO A 338 9.99 24.15 -28.44
N GLU A 339 9.96 24.14 -29.78
CA GLU A 339 11.14 24.43 -30.60
C GLU A 339 11.78 25.81 -30.29
N ASN A 340 10.97 26.83 -30.01
CA ASN A 340 11.45 28.15 -29.63
C ASN A 340 12.26 28.13 -28.32
N VAL A 341 11.80 27.38 -27.31
CA VAL A 341 12.51 27.21 -26.03
C VAL A 341 13.80 26.39 -26.22
N SER A 342 13.73 25.33 -27.01
CA SER A 342 14.91 24.49 -27.31
C SER A 342 16.01 25.30 -28.01
N LYS A 343 15.64 26.21 -28.93
CA LYS A 343 16.59 27.12 -29.60
C LYS A 343 17.17 28.16 -28.63
N GLU A 344 16.39 28.68 -27.70
CA GLU A 344 16.82 29.66 -26.71
C GLU A 344 17.92 29.10 -25.78
N ILE A 345 17.81 27.84 -25.41
CA ILE A 345 18.78 27.15 -24.55
C ILE A 345 19.87 26.39 -25.35
N GLU A 346 19.94 26.62 -26.65
CA GLU A 346 20.91 25.97 -27.55
C GLU A 346 20.91 24.44 -27.47
N ALA A 347 19.72 23.85 -27.23
CA ALA A 347 19.57 22.40 -27.12
C ALA A 347 19.71 21.71 -28.48
N GLU A 348 20.35 20.53 -28.49
CA GLU A 348 20.43 19.69 -29.67
C GLU A 348 19.03 19.24 -30.13
N GLY A 349 18.75 19.34 -31.43
CA GLY A 349 17.48 18.94 -32.00
C GLY A 349 17.31 17.40 -31.98
N THR A 350 16.08 16.98 -31.68
CA THR A 350 15.70 15.56 -31.74
C THR A 350 14.27 15.41 -32.25
N THR A 351 14.00 14.29 -32.92
CA THR A 351 12.64 13.91 -33.35
C THR A 351 11.85 13.22 -32.24
N TYR A 352 12.53 12.75 -31.17
CA TYR A 352 11.89 12.09 -30.04
C TYR A 352 11.30 13.15 -29.10
N ASN A 353 10.00 13.21 -29.01
CA ASN A 353 9.30 14.28 -28.30
C ASN A 353 8.83 13.89 -26.89
N TYR A 354 8.93 12.61 -26.52
CA TYR A 354 8.70 12.12 -25.16
C TYR A 354 9.83 11.19 -24.72
N GLN A 355 10.08 11.19 -23.40
CA GLN A 355 10.98 10.23 -22.76
C GLN A 355 10.33 9.71 -21.48
N ILE A 356 10.36 8.40 -21.28
CA ILE A 356 10.11 7.78 -19.96
C ILE A 356 11.45 7.37 -19.39
N GLN A 357 11.75 7.85 -18.18
CA GLN A 357 12.87 7.39 -17.38
C GLN A 357 12.33 6.50 -16.26
N ILE A 358 12.92 5.33 -16.06
CA ILE A 358 12.62 4.45 -14.94
C ILE A 358 13.92 4.09 -14.22
N SER A 359 13.85 4.06 -12.89
CA SER A 359 14.99 3.70 -12.05
C SER A 359 14.68 2.45 -11.22
N PHE A 360 15.63 1.55 -11.18
CA PHE A 360 15.63 0.38 -10.31
C PHE A 360 16.92 0.36 -9.49
N ASP A 361 16.88 -0.27 -8.32
CA ASP A 361 18.05 -0.46 -7.47
C ASP A 361 19.13 -1.33 -8.13
N THR A 362 18.74 -2.25 -9.01
CA THR A 362 19.64 -3.15 -9.74
C THR A 362 19.10 -3.46 -11.14
N GLU A 363 20.04 -3.77 -12.07
CA GLU A 363 19.70 -4.27 -13.40
C GLU A 363 18.95 -5.62 -13.33
N GLU A 364 19.24 -6.45 -12.34
CA GLU A 364 18.52 -7.71 -12.13
C GLU A 364 17.03 -7.47 -11.86
N ASN A 365 16.69 -6.51 -10.99
CA ASN A 365 15.31 -6.18 -10.70
C ASN A 365 14.60 -5.54 -11.90
N ARG A 366 15.31 -4.71 -12.69
CA ARG A 366 14.79 -4.24 -13.97
C ARG A 366 14.46 -5.39 -14.93
N ARG A 367 15.30 -6.43 -15.01
CA ARG A 367 15.03 -7.61 -15.84
C ARG A 367 13.80 -8.38 -15.35
N LYS A 368 13.63 -8.50 -14.04
CA LYS A 368 12.41 -9.09 -13.45
C LYS A 368 11.16 -8.29 -13.84
N TRP A 369 11.25 -6.95 -13.84
CA TRP A 369 10.21 -6.10 -14.36
C TRP A 369 9.84 -6.44 -15.79
N VAL A 370 10.81 -6.50 -16.71
CA VAL A 370 10.56 -6.84 -18.13
C VAL A 370 9.90 -8.21 -18.29
N ALA A 371 10.24 -9.18 -17.43
CA ALA A 371 9.64 -10.51 -17.44
C ALA A 371 8.26 -10.58 -16.76
N SER A 372 7.81 -9.50 -16.10
CA SER A 372 6.55 -9.50 -15.34
C SER A 372 5.31 -9.40 -16.24
N SER A 373 4.19 -9.89 -15.74
CA SER A 373 2.87 -9.74 -16.38
C SER A 373 2.45 -8.27 -16.51
N GLN A 374 2.87 -7.42 -15.59
CA GLN A 374 2.59 -5.98 -15.63
C GLN A 374 3.32 -5.29 -16.79
N HIS A 375 4.58 -5.70 -17.08
CA HIS A 375 5.30 -5.20 -18.24
C HIS A 375 4.64 -5.59 -19.56
N GLN A 376 4.06 -6.80 -19.64
CA GLN A 376 3.35 -7.29 -20.83
C GLN A 376 2.12 -6.43 -21.18
N ILE A 377 1.66 -5.59 -20.26
CA ILE A 377 0.57 -4.62 -20.46
C ILE A 377 1.14 -3.22 -20.67
N ALA A 378 2.03 -2.78 -19.78
CA ALA A 378 2.50 -1.41 -19.77
C ALA A 378 3.32 -1.06 -21.02
N TRP A 379 4.18 -1.96 -21.47
CA TRP A 379 5.02 -1.74 -22.65
C TRP A 379 4.20 -1.63 -23.95
N PRO A 380 3.30 -2.57 -24.28
CA PRO A 380 2.42 -2.41 -25.43
C PRO A 380 1.53 -1.18 -25.36
N ALA A 381 1.04 -0.80 -24.17
CA ALA A 381 0.23 0.41 -24.01
C ALA A 381 1.01 1.68 -24.38
N ALA A 382 2.30 1.75 -24.04
CA ALA A 382 3.15 2.87 -24.42
C ALA A 382 3.50 2.85 -25.92
N THR A 383 3.92 1.70 -26.44
CA THR A 383 4.38 1.58 -27.83
C THR A 383 3.26 1.71 -28.86
N ALA A 384 2.03 1.33 -28.52
CA ALA A 384 0.86 1.50 -29.40
C ALA A 384 0.53 2.97 -29.67
N LEU A 385 0.96 3.89 -28.83
CA LEU A 385 0.73 5.34 -28.97
C LEU A 385 1.89 6.06 -29.69
N ALA A 386 3.00 5.38 -29.94
CA ALA A 386 4.19 5.94 -30.54
C ALA A 386 4.45 5.38 -31.95
N LYS A 387 5.05 6.19 -32.85
CA LYS A 387 5.50 5.75 -34.17
C LYS A 387 6.86 5.04 -34.12
N GLU A 388 7.69 5.45 -33.18
CA GLU A 388 9.05 4.94 -33.03
C GLU A 388 9.47 5.07 -31.57
N TYR A 389 10.33 4.19 -31.13
CA TYR A 389 10.92 4.22 -29.78
C TYR A 389 12.30 3.58 -29.77
N LYS A 390 13.12 4.00 -28.80
CA LYS A 390 14.42 3.41 -28.49
C LYS A 390 14.68 3.53 -26.99
N TRP A 391 15.68 2.80 -26.50
CA TRP A 391 16.06 2.87 -25.09
C TRP A 391 17.56 2.75 -24.87
N ARG A 392 18.00 3.25 -23.72
CA ARG A 392 19.39 3.16 -23.24
C ARG A 392 19.37 2.96 -21.72
N GLY A 393 20.29 2.13 -21.22
CA GLY A 393 20.50 1.92 -19.79
C GLY A 393 21.74 2.64 -19.30
N TYR A 394 21.70 3.15 -18.08
CA TYR A 394 22.80 3.86 -17.42
C TYR A 394 22.93 3.40 -15.97
N ASP A 395 24.17 3.29 -15.48
CA ASP A 395 24.44 3.23 -14.05
C ASP A 395 24.39 4.63 -13.45
N VAL A 396 23.76 4.78 -12.29
CA VAL A 396 23.78 6.05 -11.54
C VAL A 396 25.12 6.16 -10.82
N MET A 397 25.96 7.07 -11.29
CA MET A 397 27.31 7.31 -10.73
C MET A 397 27.31 8.40 -9.66
N GLY A 398 26.29 9.25 -9.63
CA GLY A 398 26.09 10.32 -8.63
C GLY A 398 24.61 10.68 -8.52
N ASP A 399 24.21 11.11 -7.33
CA ASP A 399 22.86 11.51 -7.00
C ASP A 399 22.93 12.54 -5.87
N ASP A 400 22.35 13.73 -6.07
CA ASP A 400 22.36 14.81 -5.09
C ASP A 400 21.53 14.53 -3.83
N ASP A 401 20.62 13.56 -3.92
CA ASP A 401 19.90 13.05 -2.74
C ASP A 401 20.78 12.19 -1.79
N GLN A 402 22.05 11.94 -2.14
CA GLN A 402 22.99 11.13 -1.34
C GLN A 402 23.89 11.97 -0.41
N GLN A 403 23.63 13.26 -0.28
CA GLN A 403 24.37 14.14 0.65
C GLN A 403 23.76 14.15 2.05
#